data_7683d42b842c7af84e408a65b2ac6548
#
_entry.id   7683d42b842c7af84e408a65b2ac6548
#
_cell.length_a   1.000
_cell.length_b   1.000
_cell.length_c   1.000
_cell.angle_alpha   90.00
_cell.angle_beta   90.00
_cell.angle_gamma   90.00
#
_symmetry.space_group_name_H-M   'P 1'
#
loop_
_entity.id
_entity.type
_entity.pdbx_description
1 polymer ?
#
loop_
_entity_poly.entity_id
_entity_poly.type
_entity_poly.pdbx_seq_one_letter_code
_entity_poly.pdbx_strand_id
1 'polypeptide(L)'
;MDAIILAVYSFFVWFIFIKKKWLPWNTTSQVIVVIIPVVGLTILILLMNVFAPSTADVRVIKYVVNVVPQVKGKVIEVAVEPNRPVKKGDVLFRIDPTPYQLQVNALEAQLANAVGTSKELEEQAAGAQAQVAQATAAIEQATARVREVSARTELARLRVAQNRELVATGAGNKFDLEQAETTLKELEGQLDGARSSEAQARAAQVQASASQRQVAQRLGAKSNGEYAQVAQVRAQLENAKWELAQTTVTAPANGYAINVQLRPGTMTAAFPITPALTFVEEEFQVIALFGQNELHQVAPGNLAEITLRTHPGEVLKATVDSIIWAQGQGQVAM
;
A
#
# COMPACT_ATOMS: atom_id res chain seq x y z
N MET A 1 58.66 -1.62 -10.00
CA MET A 1 59.18 -0.48 -9.21
C MET A 1 60.47 -0.85 -8.50
N ASP A 2 60.54 -2.00 -7.85
CA ASP A 2 61.66 -2.44 -7.03
C ASP A 2 62.99 -2.60 -7.79
N ALA A 3 62.93 -3.08 -9.04
CA ALA A 3 64.11 -3.18 -9.92
C ALA A 3 64.73 -1.82 -10.27
N ILE A 4 63.93 -0.76 -10.41
CA ILE A 4 64.38 0.60 -10.67
C ILE A 4 65.07 1.19 -9.42
N ILE A 5 64.52 0.98 -8.27
CA ILE A 5 65.07 1.43 -6.96
C ILE A 5 66.42 0.76 -6.71
N LEU A 6 66.51 -0.58 -6.94
CA LEU A 6 67.75 -1.32 -6.84
C LEU A 6 68.79 -0.91 -7.88
N ALA A 7 68.41 -0.59 -9.10
CA ALA A 7 69.31 -0.11 -10.11
C ALA A 7 69.88 1.28 -9.76
N VAL A 8 69.07 2.20 -9.30
CA VAL A 8 69.48 3.53 -8.81
C VAL A 8 70.41 3.39 -7.59
N TYR A 9 70.06 2.54 -6.62
CA TYR A 9 70.89 2.23 -5.48
C TYR A 9 72.26 1.66 -5.89
N SER A 10 72.29 0.68 -6.75
CA SER A 10 73.53 0.05 -7.27
C SER A 10 74.41 1.07 -7.98
N PHE A 11 73.78 2.00 -8.73
CA PHE A 11 74.53 3.10 -9.37
C PHE A 11 75.19 4.02 -8.33
N PHE A 12 74.49 4.39 -7.22
CA PHE A 12 75.04 5.20 -6.16
C PHE A 12 76.17 4.49 -5.43
N VAL A 13 76.05 3.19 -5.16
CA VAL A 13 77.11 2.38 -4.53
C VAL A 13 78.35 2.32 -5.44
N TRP A 14 78.15 2.05 -6.76
CA TRP A 14 79.25 2.06 -7.73
C TRP A 14 79.94 3.43 -7.80
N PHE A 15 79.16 4.52 -7.79
CA PHE A 15 79.71 5.88 -7.86
C PHE A 15 80.54 6.27 -6.62
N ILE A 16 80.07 5.96 -5.44
CA ILE A 16 80.70 6.32 -4.15
C ILE A 16 81.95 5.45 -3.89
N PHE A 17 81.85 4.15 -4.06
CA PHE A 17 82.91 3.23 -3.68
C PHE A 17 83.95 2.99 -4.80
N ILE A 18 83.56 2.95 -6.05
CA ILE A 18 84.42 2.62 -7.15
C ILE A 18 84.93 3.86 -7.89
N LYS A 19 84.04 4.79 -8.24
CA LYS A 19 84.42 5.96 -9.02
C LYS A 19 85.02 7.10 -8.20
N LYS A 20 84.41 7.45 -7.07
CA LYS A 20 84.88 8.54 -6.22
C LYS A 20 85.82 8.08 -5.10
N LYS A 21 85.81 6.79 -4.71
CA LYS A 21 86.64 6.18 -3.64
C LYS A 21 86.54 6.96 -2.31
N TRP A 22 85.35 7.54 -1.98
CA TRP A 22 85.15 8.32 -0.75
C TRP A 22 85.17 7.46 0.50
N LEU A 23 84.83 6.17 0.40
CA LEU A 23 84.80 5.23 1.51
C LEU A 23 85.68 4.00 1.14
N PRO A 24 86.40 3.45 2.11
CA PRO A 24 87.18 2.22 1.87
C PRO A 24 86.26 1.00 1.67
N TRP A 25 86.58 0.17 0.69
CA TRP A 25 85.82 -1.05 0.39
C TRP A 25 86.26 -2.19 1.32
N ASN A 26 85.95 -2.06 2.63
CA ASN A 26 86.22 -3.07 3.64
C ASN A 26 85.04 -4.01 3.81
N THR A 27 85.28 -5.17 4.47
CA THR A 27 84.22 -6.15 4.74
C THR A 27 83.00 -5.54 5.45
N THR A 28 83.21 -4.60 6.36
CA THR A 28 82.15 -3.87 7.05
C THR A 28 81.33 -3.02 6.09
N SER A 29 81.95 -2.29 5.16
CA SER A 29 81.27 -1.48 4.15
C SER A 29 80.44 -2.35 3.19
N GLN A 30 80.94 -3.51 2.81
CA GLN A 30 80.20 -4.47 1.96
C GLN A 30 78.94 -4.98 2.65
N VAL A 31 79.01 -5.32 3.93
CA VAL A 31 77.87 -5.77 4.71
C VAL A 31 76.83 -4.65 4.84
N ILE A 32 77.25 -3.44 5.12
CA ILE A 32 76.34 -2.26 5.22
C ILE A 32 75.62 -1.99 3.91
N VAL A 33 76.33 -2.04 2.78
CA VAL A 33 75.78 -1.81 1.43
C VAL A 33 74.72 -2.88 1.07
N VAL A 34 74.82 -4.10 1.60
CA VAL A 34 73.78 -5.12 1.37
C VAL A 34 72.62 -4.96 2.34
N ILE A 35 72.87 -4.62 3.60
CA ILE A 35 71.87 -4.51 4.64
C ILE A 35 70.96 -3.31 4.41
N ILE A 36 71.45 -2.15 4.00
CA ILE A 36 70.68 -0.92 3.82
C ILE A 36 69.51 -1.13 2.84
N PRO A 37 69.67 -1.64 1.60
CA PRO A 37 68.54 -1.81 0.71
C PRO A 37 67.55 -2.87 1.21
N VAL A 38 68.03 -3.95 1.88
CA VAL A 38 67.12 -4.97 2.42
C VAL A 38 66.27 -4.40 3.53
N VAL A 39 66.85 -3.66 4.48
CA VAL A 39 66.12 -3.02 5.57
C VAL A 39 65.22 -1.88 5.05
N GLY A 40 65.75 -1.08 4.11
CA GLY A 40 64.98 -0.02 3.47
C GLY A 40 63.77 -0.52 2.71
N LEU A 41 63.94 -1.61 1.92
CA LEU A 41 62.85 -2.22 1.18
C LEU A 41 61.83 -2.91 2.11
N THR A 42 62.32 -3.53 3.21
CA THR A 42 61.43 -4.11 4.23
C THR A 42 60.60 -3.03 4.91
N ILE A 43 61.21 -1.91 5.29
CA ILE A 43 60.50 -0.80 5.88
C ILE A 43 59.51 -0.18 4.90
N LEU A 44 59.90 -0.01 3.62
CA LEU A 44 59.02 0.48 2.58
C LEU A 44 57.79 -0.38 2.37
N ILE A 45 57.99 -1.73 2.29
CA ILE A 45 56.87 -2.68 2.14
C ILE A 45 55.94 -2.61 3.36
N LEU A 46 56.50 -2.56 4.56
CA LEU A 46 55.72 -2.40 5.79
C LEU A 46 54.90 -1.08 5.81
N LEU A 47 55.52 0.01 5.43
CA LEU A 47 54.87 1.31 5.33
C LEU A 47 53.74 1.29 4.29
N MET A 48 54.00 0.73 3.09
CA MET A 48 52.98 0.61 2.07
C MET A 48 51.80 -0.27 2.52
N ASN A 49 52.09 -1.38 3.21
CA ASN A 49 51.05 -2.25 3.72
C ASN A 49 50.18 -1.61 4.82
N VAL A 50 50.78 -0.67 5.58
CA VAL A 50 50.07 0.08 6.63
C VAL A 50 49.28 1.25 6.05
N PHE A 51 49.79 2.02 5.09
CA PHE A 51 49.16 3.22 4.58
C PHE A 51 48.23 3.01 3.36
N ALA A 52 48.45 1.94 2.59
CA ALA A 52 47.69 1.62 1.40
C ALA A 52 47.34 0.14 1.36
N PRO A 53 46.36 -0.32 2.16
CA PRO A 53 45.96 -1.72 2.15
C PRO A 53 45.52 -2.13 0.74
N SER A 54 45.99 -3.26 0.25
CA SER A 54 45.70 -3.75 -1.09
C SER A 54 45.27 -5.20 -1.06
N THR A 55 44.30 -5.55 -1.87
CA THR A 55 43.86 -6.94 -2.01
C THR A 55 43.82 -7.34 -3.49
N ALA A 56 44.16 -8.59 -3.77
CA ALA A 56 44.00 -9.19 -5.10
C ALA A 56 42.67 -9.93 -5.28
N ASP A 57 41.93 -10.18 -4.20
CA ASP A 57 40.62 -10.83 -4.27
C ASP A 57 39.51 -9.77 -4.42
N VAL A 58 39.32 -9.40 -5.66
CA VAL A 58 38.30 -8.40 -6.06
C VAL A 58 37.29 -9.09 -6.97
N ARG A 59 36.01 -8.98 -6.61
CA ARG A 59 34.91 -9.59 -7.36
C ARG A 59 33.93 -8.50 -7.82
N VAL A 60 33.59 -8.55 -9.10
CA VAL A 60 32.52 -7.73 -9.66
C VAL A 60 31.24 -8.54 -9.57
N ILE A 61 30.28 -8.03 -8.83
CA ILE A 61 28.97 -8.64 -8.71
C ILE A 61 27.91 -7.75 -9.35
N LYS A 62 26.91 -8.38 -9.95
CA LYS A 62 25.71 -7.71 -10.47
C LYS A 62 24.49 -8.21 -9.71
N TYR A 63 23.51 -7.35 -9.55
CA TYR A 63 22.24 -7.76 -8.96
C TYR A 63 21.48 -8.67 -9.92
N VAL A 64 21.01 -9.77 -9.38
CA VAL A 64 20.28 -10.79 -10.13
C VAL A 64 18.89 -10.89 -9.55
N VAL A 65 17.89 -10.63 -10.38
CA VAL A 65 16.47 -10.70 -10.03
C VAL A 65 15.82 -11.86 -10.76
N ASN A 66 15.27 -12.79 -10.02
CA ASN A 66 14.45 -13.86 -10.59
C ASN A 66 13.05 -13.33 -10.88
N VAL A 67 12.72 -13.23 -12.16
CA VAL A 67 11.40 -12.75 -12.59
C VAL A 67 10.42 -13.91 -12.54
N VAL A 68 9.44 -13.77 -11.66
CA VAL A 68 8.38 -14.75 -11.42
C VAL A 68 7.03 -14.14 -11.80
N PRO A 69 6.22 -14.79 -12.65
CA PRO A 69 4.89 -14.30 -12.98
C PRO A 69 4.00 -14.30 -11.73
N GLN A 70 3.24 -13.23 -11.54
CA GLN A 70 2.32 -13.11 -10.42
C GLN A 70 0.94 -13.70 -10.72
N VAL A 71 0.63 -13.90 -12.02
CA VAL A 71 -0.61 -14.46 -12.50
C VAL A 71 -0.35 -15.69 -13.39
N LYS A 72 -1.29 -16.63 -13.40
CA LYS A 72 -1.22 -17.85 -14.21
C LYS A 72 -1.78 -17.59 -15.60
N GLY A 73 -1.28 -18.29 -16.60
CA GLY A 73 -1.87 -18.23 -17.94
C GLY A 73 -0.91 -18.68 -19.02
N LYS A 74 -1.40 -18.66 -20.26
CA LYS A 74 -0.62 -19.00 -21.45
C LYS A 74 0.21 -17.79 -21.86
N VAL A 75 1.51 -17.96 -22.06
CA VAL A 75 2.39 -16.94 -22.64
C VAL A 75 2.03 -16.77 -24.11
N ILE A 76 1.69 -15.56 -24.52
CA ILE A 76 1.37 -15.23 -25.91
C ILE A 76 2.56 -14.63 -26.64
N GLU A 77 3.41 -13.90 -25.94
CA GLU A 77 4.55 -13.19 -26.50
C GLU A 77 5.74 -13.20 -25.51
N VAL A 78 6.94 -13.39 -26.03
CA VAL A 78 8.21 -13.18 -25.32
C VAL A 78 8.98 -12.15 -26.12
N ALA A 79 9.00 -10.91 -25.63
CA ALA A 79 9.54 -9.76 -26.36
C ALA A 79 11.06 -9.62 -26.19
N VAL A 80 11.65 -10.31 -25.20
CA VAL A 80 13.10 -10.19 -24.93
C VAL A 80 13.88 -11.35 -25.51
N GLU A 81 15.05 -11.03 -26.06
CA GLU A 81 16.05 -12.02 -26.45
C GLU A 81 17.11 -12.19 -25.34
N PRO A 82 17.61 -13.40 -25.12
CA PRO A 82 18.68 -13.64 -24.14
C PRO A 82 19.93 -12.80 -24.44
N ASN A 83 20.53 -12.25 -23.37
CA ASN A 83 21.77 -11.47 -23.42
C ASN A 83 21.70 -10.17 -24.24
N ARG A 84 20.53 -9.66 -24.51
CA ARG A 84 20.35 -8.33 -25.10
C ARG A 84 20.03 -7.29 -24.03
N PRO A 85 20.51 -6.04 -24.18
CA PRO A 85 20.20 -4.95 -23.25
C PRO A 85 18.71 -4.60 -23.32
N VAL A 86 18.11 -4.46 -22.15
CA VAL A 86 16.70 -4.12 -21.93
C VAL A 86 16.64 -2.94 -21.00
N LYS A 87 15.79 -1.96 -21.28
CA LYS A 87 15.57 -0.79 -20.44
C LYS A 87 14.48 -1.06 -19.40
N LYS A 88 14.56 -0.35 -18.29
CA LYS A 88 13.50 -0.37 -17.26
C LYS A 88 12.15 -0.04 -17.88
N GLY A 89 11.16 -0.90 -17.63
CA GLY A 89 9.80 -0.76 -18.14
C GLY A 89 9.55 -1.45 -19.50
N ASP A 90 10.59 -1.91 -20.21
CA ASP A 90 10.40 -2.70 -21.43
C ASP A 90 9.68 -4.01 -21.12
N VAL A 91 8.81 -4.44 -22.03
CA VAL A 91 8.05 -5.68 -21.88
C VAL A 91 8.99 -6.88 -22.03
N LEU A 92 9.02 -7.73 -21.00
CA LEU A 92 9.76 -8.98 -21.02
C LEU A 92 8.95 -10.10 -21.70
N PHE A 93 7.72 -10.29 -21.25
CA PHE A 93 6.78 -11.24 -21.85
C PHE A 93 5.35 -10.84 -21.51
N ARG A 94 4.39 -11.40 -22.26
CA ARG A 94 2.96 -11.21 -22.05
C ARG A 94 2.25 -12.55 -21.86
N ILE A 95 1.39 -12.58 -20.87
CA ILE A 95 0.44 -13.66 -20.61
C ILE A 95 -0.87 -13.27 -21.26
N ASP A 96 -1.68 -14.26 -21.69
CA ASP A 96 -2.99 -14.01 -22.30
C ASP A 96 -3.90 -13.19 -21.36
N PRO A 97 -4.21 -11.95 -21.71
CA PRO A 97 -5.01 -11.07 -20.88
C PRO A 97 -6.51 -11.37 -20.96
N THR A 98 -6.95 -12.19 -21.93
CA THR A 98 -8.37 -12.39 -22.26
C THR A 98 -9.20 -12.83 -21.06
N PRO A 99 -8.81 -13.83 -20.25
CA PRO A 99 -9.59 -14.23 -19.08
C PRO A 99 -9.71 -13.12 -18.03
N TYR A 100 -8.63 -12.36 -17.83
CA TYR A 100 -8.58 -11.25 -16.87
C TYR A 100 -9.42 -10.07 -17.33
N GLN A 101 -9.39 -9.75 -18.64
CA GLN A 101 -10.25 -8.71 -19.22
C GLN A 101 -11.73 -9.06 -19.10
N LEU A 102 -12.11 -10.32 -19.34
CA LEU A 102 -13.49 -10.78 -19.15
C LEU A 102 -13.93 -10.64 -17.69
N GLN A 103 -13.05 -10.94 -16.74
CA GLN A 103 -13.33 -10.77 -15.31
C GLN A 103 -13.51 -9.30 -14.93
N VAL A 104 -12.67 -8.41 -15.45
CA VAL A 104 -12.82 -6.95 -15.26
C VAL A 104 -14.16 -6.48 -15.79
N ASN A 105 -14.52 -6.85 -17.04
CA ASN A 105 -15.79 -6.45 -17.65
C ASN A 105 -17.01 -6.97 -16.84
N ALA A 106 -16.94 -8.21 -16.34
CA ALA A 106 -18.00 -8.77 -15.50
C ALA A 106 -18.16 -8.01 -14.17
N LEU A 107 -17.05 -7.65 -13.52
CA LEU A 107 -17.07 -6.88 -12.28
C LEU A 107 -17.49 -5.43 -12.50
N GLU A 108 -17.17 -4.82 -13.64
CA GLU A 108 -17.67 -3.49 -14.01
C GLU A 108 -19.21 -3.50 -14.17
N ALA A 109 -19.75 -4.52 -14.80
CA ALA A 109 -21.20 -4.70 -14.90
C ALA A 109 -21.84 -4.93 -13.52
N GLN A 110 -21.20 -5.73 -12.65
CA GLN A 110 -21.67 -5.93 -11.27
C GLN A 110 -21.61 -4.62 -10.45
N LEU A 111 -20.58 -3.83 -10.62
CA LEU A 111 -20.46 -2.53 -9.96
C LEU A 111 -21.59 -1.59 -10.41
N ALA A 112 -21.86 -1.51 -11.70
CA ALA A 112 -22.96 -0.71 -12.23
C ALA A 112 -24.32 -1.14 -11.65
N ASN A 113 -24.57 -2.46 -11.56
CA ASN A 113 -25.78 -3.00 -10.94
C ASN A 113 -25.84 -2.66 -9.43
N ALA A 114 -24.74 -2.83 -8.69
CA ALA A 114 -24.70 -2.51 -7.26
C ALA A 114 -24.97 -1.02 -6.98
N VAL A 115 -24.42 -0.14 -7.82
CA VAL A 115 -24.67 1.31 -7.74
C VAL A 115 -26.14 1.61 -8.07
N GLY A 116 -26.70 0.99 -9.12
CA GLY A 116 -28.11 1.13 -9.47
C GLY A 116 -29.05 0.71 -8.34
N THR A 117 -28.83 -0.48 -7.79
CA THR A 117 -29.62 -0.99 -6.64
C THR A 117 -29.49 -0.10 -5.40
N SER A 118 -28.29 0.41 -5.12
CA SER A 118 -28.09 1.33 -3.99
C SER A 118 -28.88 2.63 -4.19
N LYS A 119 -28.92 3.16 -5.41
CA LYS A 119 -29.69 4.36 -5.74
C LYS A 119 -31.20 4.13 -5.62
N GLU A 120 -31.70 3.00 -6.12
CA GLU A 120 -33.10 2.61 -5.96
C GLU A 120 -33.50 2.53 -4.47
N LEU A 121 -32.65 1.94 -3.64
CA LEU A 121 -32.88 1.87 -2.20
C LEU A 121 -32.81 3.25 -1.53
N GLU A 122 -31.96 4.16 -2.00
CA GLU A 122 -31.95 5.57 -1.52
C GLU A 122 -33.28 6.27 -1.82
N GLU A 123 -33.80 6.10 -3.04
CA GLU A 123 -35.10 6.65 -3.42
C GLU A 123 -36.23 6.04 -2.60
N GLN A 124 -36.20 4.71 -2.36
CA GLN A 124 -37.15 4.05 -1.47
C GLN A 124 -37.07 4.58 -0.03
N ALA A 125 -35.85 4.84 0.47
CA ALA A 125 -35.65 5.40 1.80
C ALA A 125 -36.21 6.84 1.90
N ALA A 126 -36.01 7.66 0.89
CA ALA A 126 -36.60 8.98 0.80
C ALA A 126 -38.13 8.93 0.77
N GLY A 127 -38.72 8.01 -0.01
CA GLY A 127 -40.15 7.76 -0.03
C GLY A 127 -40.71 7.32 1.33
N ALA A 128 -40.01 6.38 2.01
CA ALA A 128 -40.41 5.94 3.34
C ALA A 128 -40.31 7.07 4.39
N GLN A 129 -39.32 7.94 4.27
CA GLN A 129 -39.21 9.12 5.13
C GLN A 129 -40.37 10.11 4.89
N ALA A 130 -40.78 10.32 3.65
CA ALA A 130 -41.95 11.14 3.32
C ALA A 130 -43.23 10.58 3.91
N GLN A 131 -43.41 9.25 3.90
CA GLN A 131 -44.54 8.57 4.55
C GLN A 131 -44.57 8.80 6.07
N VAL A 132 -43.43 8.77 6.74
CA VAL A 132 -43.35 9.08 8.17
C VAL A 132 -43.73 10.52 8.41
N ALA A 133 -43.27 11.47 7.59
CA ALA A 133 -43.61 12.88 7.71
C ALA A 133 -45.15 13.09 7.51
N GLN A 134 -45.75 12.42 6.54
CA GLN A 134 -47.20 12.46 6.30
C GLN A 134 -47.97 11.88 7.49
N ALA A 135 -47.56 10.75 8.04
CA ALA A 135 -48.21 10.17 9.22
C ALA A 135 -48.05 11.05 10.45
N THR A 136 -46.90 11.76 10.61
CA THR A 136 -46.73 12.74 11.69
C THR A 136 -47.67 13.92 11.56
N ALA A 137 -47.86 14.47 10.37
CA ALA A 137 -48.85 15.55 10.12
C ALA A 137 -50.26 15.09 10.40
N ALA A 138 -50.61 13.84 10.09
CA ALA A 138 -51.92 13.26 10.43
C ALA A 138 -52.15 13.17 11.94
N ILE A 139 -51.11 12.84 12.73
CA ILE A 139 -51.20 12.88 14.20
C ILE A 139 -51.44 14.31 14.71
N GLU A 140 -50.71 15.28 14.18
CA GLU A 140 -50.87 16.69 14.57
C GLU A 140 -52.32 17.17 14.31
N GLN A 141 -52.88 16.82 13.14
CA GLN A 141 -54.29 17.14 12.82
C GLN A 141 -55.27 16.45 13.77
N ALA A 142 -55.08 15.15 14.06
CA ALA A 142 -55.93 14.39 14.97
C ALA A 142 -55.82 14.94 16.42
N THR A 143 -54.61 15.26 16.88
CA THR A 143 -54.37 15.88 18.19
C THR A 143 -55.05 17.28 18.31
N ALA A 144 -55.01 18.07 17.24
CA ALA A 144 -55.73 19.38 17.19
C ALA A 144 -57.24 19.18 17.34
N ARG A 145 -57.80 18.14 16.69
CA ARG A 145 -59.22 17.78 16.80
C ARG A 145 -59.57 17.33 18.22
N VAL A 146 -58.75 16.50 18.87
CA VAL A 146 -58.94 16.11 20.28
C VAL A 146 -58.94 17.34 21.18
N ARG A 147 -58.02 18.29 21.01
CA ARG A 147 -57.98 19.55 21.78
C ARG A 147 -59.24 20.40 21.57
N GLU A 148 -59.71 20.55 20.35
CA GLU A 148 -60.95 21.29 20.03
C GLU A 148 -62.14 20.67 20.74
N VAL A 149 -62.34 19.35 20.58
CA VAL A 149 -63.52 18.68 21.17
C VAL A 149 -63.41 18.64 22.68
N SER A 150 -62.21 18.43 23.25
CA SER A 150 -62.00 18.46 24.70
C SER A 150 -62.35 19.81 25.33
N ALA A 151 -61.99 20.93 24.67
CA ALA A 151 -62.37 22.28 25.15
C ALA A 151 -63.90 22.50 25.13
N ARG A 152 -64.59 22.03 24.09
CA ARG A 152 -66.02 22.05 24.02
C ARG A 152 -66.71 21.22 25.09
N THR A 153 -66.18 20.01 25.36
CA THR A 153 -66.62 19.09 26.39
C THR A 153 -66.49 19.73 27.77
N GLU A 154 -65.34 20.36 28.05
CA GLU A 154 -65.10 21.05 29.32
C GLU A 154 -66.11 22.23 29.53
N LEU A 155 -66.35 23.01 28.49
CA LEU A 155 -67.35 24.05 28.54
C LEU A 155 -68.77 23.47 28.82
N ALA A 156 -69.14 22.34 28.21
CA ALA A 156 -70.40 21.66 28.44
C ALA A 156 -70.53 21.15 29.88
N ARG A 157 -69.43 20.59 30.46
CA ARG A 157 -69.37 20.19 31.87
C ARG A 157 -69.67 21.38 32.82
N LEU A 158 -69.04 22.50 32.58
CA LEU A 158 -69.27 23.70 33.37
C LEU A 158 -70.73 24.14 33.28
N ARG A 159 -71.38 24.12 32.08
CA ARG A 159 -72.79 24.43 31.91
C ARG A 159 -73.71 23.45 32.67
N VAL A 160 -73.43 22.13 32.63
CA VAL A 160 -74.16 21.16 33.41
C VAL A 160 -74.07 21.46 34.91
N ALA A 161 -72.86 21.75 35.42
CA ALA A 161 -72.60 22.08 36.82
C ALA A 161 -73.40 23.33 37.24
N GLN A 162 -73.40 24.39 36.42
CA GLN A 162 -74.16 25.64 36.65
C GLN A 162 -75.67 25.39 36.68
N ASN A 163 -76.24 24.68 35.69
CA ASN A 163 -77.64 24.36 35.61
C ASN A 163 -78.10 23.47 36.78
N ARG A 164 -77.25 22.54 37.20
CA ARG A 164 -77.52 21.68 38.36
C ARG A 164 -77.61 22.47 39.66
N GLU A 165 -76.76 23.45 39.86
CA GLU A 165 -76.77 24.34 41.01
C GLU A 165 -78.02 25.25 40.97
N LEU A 166 -78.39 25.84 39.82
CA LEU A 166 -79.59 26.66 39.64
C LEU A 166 -80.88 25.85 39.93
N VAL A 167 -80.97 24.60 39.49
CA VAL A 167 -82.09 23.70 39.77
C VAL A 167 -82.12 23.35 41.25
N ALA A 168 -80.98 23.10 41.91
CA ALA A 168 -80.89 22.80 43.33
C ALA A 168 -81.39 23.97 44.26
N THR A 169 -81.14 25.22 43.80
CA THR A 169 -81.62 26.46 44.49
C THR A 169 -83.03 26.84 44.12
N GLY A 170 -83.70 26.08 43.25
CA GLY A 170 -85.08 26.40 42.80
C GLY A 170 -85.18 27.51 41.75
N ALA A 171 -84.02 28.05 41.25
CA ALA A 171 -84.00 29.18 40.28
C ALA A 171 -83.84 28.65 38.84
N GLY A 172 -83.62 27.31 38.62
CA GLY A 172 -83.40 26.75 37.32
C GLY A 172 -84.52 25.82 36.83
N ASN A 173 -84.52 25.57 35.48
CA ASN A 173 -85.46 24.69 34.82
C ASN A 173 -84.84 23.28 34.66
N LYS A 174 -85.57 22.22 35.03
CA LYS A 174 -85.07 20.79 34.86
C LYS A 174 -84.84 20.43 33.41
N PHE A 175 -85.64 20.99 32.48
CA PHE A 175 -85.47 20.74 31.04
C PHE A 175 -84.16 21.26 30.55
N ASP A 176 -83.68 22.44 30.99
CA ASP A 176 -82.39 23.01 30.60
C ASP A 176 -81.22 22.19 31.14
N LEU A 177 -81.34 21.55 32.31
CA LEU A 177 -80.37 20.61 32.87
C LEU A 177 -80.30 19.35 32.02
N GLU A 178 -81.45 18.72 31.70
CA GLU A 178 -81.50 17.50 30.88
C GLU A 178 -80.93 17.75 29.48
N GLN A 179 -81.15 18.90 28.86
CA GLN A 179 -80.58 19.30 27.60
C GLN A 179 -79.09 19.51 27.68
N ALA A 180 -78.58 20.14 28.76
CA ALA A 180 -77.14 20.29 28.96
C ALA A 180 -76.45 18.97 29.18
N GLU A 181 -77.05 18.03 29.95
CA GLU A 181 -76.56 16.69 30.17
C GLU A 181 -76.51 15.86 28.87
N THR A 182 -77.55 15.99 28.03
CA THR A 182 -77.57 15.34 26.71
C THR A 182 -76.44 15.86 25.80
N THR A 183 -76.27 17.19 25.75
CA THR A 183 -75.17 17.82 25.00
C THR A 183 -73.81 17.39 25.48
N LEU A 184 -73.63 17.29 26.80
CA LEU A 184 -72.36 16.82 27.37
C LEU A 184 -72.07 15.33 26.94
N LYS A 185 -73.08 14.49 26.98
CA LYS A 185 -72.92 13.05 26.57
C LYS A 185 -72.59 12.92 25.10
N GLU A 186 -73.18 13.73 24.23
CA GLU A 186 -72.87 13.79 22.81
C GLU A 186 -71.42 14.22 22.58
N LEU A 187 -70.93 15.27 23.26
CA LEU A 187 -69.56 15.77 23.17
C LEU A 187 -68.55 14.77 23.74
N GLU A 188 -68.88 14.05 24.81
CA GLU A 188 -68.05 12.98 25.33
C GLU A 188 -67.90 11.83 24.31
N GLY A 189 -68.97 11.44 23.62
CA GLY A 189 -68.91 10.49 22.53
C GLY A 189 -68.05 10.97 21.36
N GLN A 190 -68.16 12.28 21.01
CA GLN A 190 -67.31 12.90 19.97
C GLN A 190 -65.82 12.94 20.41
N LEU A 191 -65.54 13.17 21.70
CA LEU A 191 -64.18 13.16 22.24
C LEU A 191 -63.54 11.80 22.16
N ASP A 192 -64.32 10.74 22.51
CA ASP A 192 -63.84 9.35 22.44
C ASP A 192 -63.59 8.94 20.96
N GLY A 193 -64.45 9.40 20.02
CA GLY A 193 -64.19 9.20 18.57
C GLY A 193 -62.94 9.92 18.10
N ALA A 194 -62.72 11.16 18.54
CA ALA A 194 -61.50 11.91 18.21
C ALA A 194 -60.23 11.26 18.77
N ARG A 195 -60.25 10.76 20.02
CA ARG A 195 -59.17 10.01 20.64
C ARG A 195 -58.89 8.71 19.89
N SER A 196 -59.91 8.01 19.47
CA SER A 196 -59.75 6.78 18.66
C SER A 196 -59.05 7.10 17.30
N SER A 197 -59.42 8.19 16.66
CA SER A 197 -58.77 8.65 15.43
C SER A 197 -57.30 9.04 15.67
N GLU A 198 -56.99 9.70 16.77
CA GLU A 198 -55.61 10.00 17.17
C GLU A 198 -54.79 8.72 17.39
N ALA A 199 -55.34 7.71 18.07
CA ALA A 199 -54.71 6.42 18.30
C ALA A 199 -54.44 5.69 16.97
N GLN A 200 -55.38 5.75 16.02
CA GLN A 200 -55.20 5.20 14.66
C GLN A 200 -54.06 5.91 13.90
N ALA A 201 -54.01 7.24 13.95
CA ALA A 201 -52.92 8.01 13.33
C ALA A 201 -51.55 7.68 13.92
N ARG A 202 -51.48 7.53 15.26
CA ARG A 202 -50.22 7.07 15.92
C ARG A 202 -49.80 5.67 15.51
N ALA A 203 -50.76 4.74 15.40
CA ALA A 203 -50.47 3.38 14.90
C ALA A 203 -49.94 3.42 13.46
N ALA A 204 -50.51 4.24 12.58
CA ALA A 204 -50.04 4.41 11.21
C ALA A 204 -48.61 5.00 11.16
N GLN A 205 -48.28 5.94 12.04
CA GLN A 205 -46.91 6.48 12.14
C GLN A 205 -45.90 5.43 12.60
N VAL A 206 -46.27 4.59 13.59
CA VAL A 206 -45.41 3.47 14.02
C VAL A 206 -45.15 2.51 12.87
N GLN A 207 -46.16 2.17 12.08
CA GLN A 207 -46.01 1.31 10.89
C GLN A 207 -45.12 1.98 9.82
N ALA A 208 -45.30 3.25 9.52
CA ALA A 208 -44.47 4.00 8.57
C ALA A 208 -42.99 4.03 9.04
N SER A 209 -42.75 4.27 10.33
CA SER A 209 -41.41 4.29 10.90
C SER A 209 -40.75 2.88 10.92
N ALA A 210 -41.52 1.82 11.05
CA ALA A 210 -41.02 0.45 10.92
C ALA A 210 -40.61 0.15 9.46
N SER A 211 -41.42 0.56 8.48
CA SER A 211 -41.08 0.47 7.07
C SER A 211 -39.81 1.26 6.73
N GLN A 212 -39.67 2.48 7.23
CA GLN A 212 -38.46 3.30 7.04
C GLN A 212 -37.21 2.59 7.57
N ARG A 213 -37.29 2.03 8.79
CA ARG A 213 -36.19 1.26 9.39
C ARG A 213 -35.82 0.04 8.57
N GLN A 214 -36.81 -0.67 8.02
CA GLN A 214 -36.57 -1.84 7.17
C GLN A 214 -35.80 -1.47 5.88
N VAL A 215 -36.18 -0.37 5.24
CA VAL A 215 -35.45 0.11 4.04
C VAL A 215 -34.04 0.57 4.40
N ALA A 216 -33.88 1.30 5.51
CA ALA A 216 -32.58 1.74 6.00
C ALA A 216 -31.63 0.54 6.30
N GLN A 217 -32.17 -0.55 6.84
CA GLN A 217 -31.38 -1.78 7.07
C GLN A 217 -30.97 -2.46 5.77
N ARG A 218 -31.82 -2.46 4.73
CA ARG A 218 -31.47 -2.99 3.39
C ARG A 218 -30.40 -2.17 2.70
N LEU A 219 -30.40 -0.86 2.89
CA LEU A 219 -29.36 0.02 2.35
C LEU A 219 -27.98 -0.31 2.93
N GLY A 220 -27.93 -0.81 4.15
CA GLY A 220 -26.72 -1.21 4.84
C GLY A 220 -25.88 -0.05 5.36
N ALA A 221 -24.74 -0.37 5.95
CA ALA A 221 -23.79 0.61 6.47
C ALA A 221 -22.98 1.22 5.32
N LYS A 222 -22.65 2.51 5.45
CA LYS A 222 -21.67 3.16 4.59
C LYS A 222 -20.26 2.94 5.13
N SER A 223 -19.37 2.57 4.24
CA SER A 223 -17.93 2.51 4.50
C SER A 223 -17.23 3.55 3.62
N ASN A 224 -16.47 4.46 4.22
CA ASN A 224 -15.81 5.57 3.52
C ASN A 224 -16.74 6.42 2.61
N GLY A 225 -18.00 6.61 3.05
CA GLY A 225 -18.99 7.37 2.29
C GLY A 225 -19.74 6.57 1.22
N GLU A 226 -19.42 5.31 1.02
CA GLU A 226 -20.02 4.41 0.04
C GLU A 226 -20.72 3.23 0.72
N TYR A 227 -21.79 2.70 0.12
CA TYR A 227 -22.46 1.53 0.66
C TYR A 227 -21.55 0.29 0.61
N ALA A 228 -21.57 -0.50 1.67
CA ALA A 228 -20.67 -1.64 1.84
C ALA A 228 -20.69 -2.62 0.64
N GLN A 229 -21.85 -2.83 0.03
CA GLN A 229 -21.98 -3.68 -1.16
C GLN A 229 -21.25 -3.11 -2.39
N VAL A 230 -21.35 -1.79 -2.60
CA VAL A 230 -20.65 -1.10 -3.71
C VAL A 230 -19.14 -1.12 -3.44
N ALA A 231 -18.71 -0.82 -2.21
CA ALA A 231 -17.31 -0.87 -1.80
C ALA A 231 -16.70 -2.27 -1.99
N GLN A 232 -17.44 -3.33 -1.67
CA GLN A 232 -16.99 -4.71 -1.85
C GLN A 232 -16.74 -5.03 -3.32
N VAL A 233 -17.71 -4.72 -4.21
CA VAL A 233 -17.55 -4.99 -5.65
C VAL A 233 -16.44 -4.14 -6.24
N ARG A 234 -16.29 -2.89 -5.80
CA ARG A 234 -15.19 -2.02 -6.22
C ARG A 234 -13.82 -2.61 -5.84
N ALA A 235 -13.67 -3.10 -4.62
CA ALA A 235 -12.43 -3.74 -4.18
C ALA A 235 -12.10 -4.98 -5.03
N GLN A 236 -13.10 -5.78 -5.39
CA GLN A 236 -12.94 -6.92 -6.30
C GLN A 236 -12.52 -6.48 -7.70
N LEU A 237 -13.11 -5.40 -8.21
CA LEU A 237 -12.77 -4.83 -9.52
C LEU A 237 -11.32 -4.32 -9.54
N GLU A 238 -10.87 -3.61 -8.50
CA GLU A 238 -9.49 -3.13 -8.42
C GLU A 238 -8.49 -4.29 -8.35
N ASN A 239 -8.82 -5.37 -7.63
CA ASN A 239 -8.00 -6.59 -7.64
C ASN A 239 -7.93 -7.23 -9.04
N ALA A 240 -9.05 -7.34 -9.74
CA ALA A 240 -9.08 -7.89 -11.10
C ALA A 240 -8.30 -7.01 -12.10
N LYS A 241 -8.35 -5.69 -11.96
CA LYS A 241 -7.55 -4.75 -12.76
C LYS A 241 -6.05 -4.89 -12.47
N TRP A 242 -5.69 -5.08 -11.21
CA TRP A 242 -4.32 -5.36 -10.84
C TRP A 242 -3.83 -6.69 -11.46
N GLU A 243 -4.62 -7.77 -11.37
CA GLU A 243 -4.29 -9.04 -12.00
C GLU A 243 -4.14 -8.91 -13.52
N LEU A 244 -5.01 -8.14 -14.17
CA LEU A 244 -4.90 -7.82 -15.60
C LEU A 244 -3.60 -7.08 -15.90
N ALA A 245 -3.22 -6.11 -15.10
CA ALA A 245 -1.95 -5.40 -15.27
C ALA A 245 -0.73 -6.34 -15.14
N GLN A 246 -0.80 -7.35 -14.25
CA GLN A 246 0.26 -8.35 -14.06
C GLN A 246 0.40 -9.33 -15.24
N THR A 247 -0.52 -9.34 -16.20
CA THR A 247 -0.38 -10.13 -17.44
C THR A 247 0.75 -9.63 -18.34
N THR A 248 1.16 -8.38 -18.18
CA THR A 248 2.30 -7.77 -18.88
C THR A 248 3.46 -7.61 -17.89
N VAL A 249 4.47 -8.45 -18.04
CA VAL A 249 5.65 -8.43 -17.16
C VAL A 249 6.72 -7.55 -17.78
N THR A 250 7.20 -6.56 -17.03
CA THR A 250 8.17 -5.57 -17.48
C THR A 250 9.49 -5.66 -16.72
N ALA A 251 10.55 -5.11 -17.30
CA ALA A 251 11.88 -5.07 -16.70
C ALA A 251 11.91 -4.13 -15.46
N PRO A 252 12.43 -4.60 -14.32
CA PRO A 252 12.49 -3.82 -13.08
C PRO A 252 13.55 -2.71 -13.13
N ALA A 253 14.61 -2.92 -13.89
CA ALA A 253 15.75 -2.01 -14.05
C ALA A 253 16.33 -2.09 -15.47
N ASN A 254 17.36 -1.30 -15.77
CA ASN A 254 18.17 -1.50 -16.97
C ASN A 254 19.07 -2.73 -16.77
N GLY A 255 19.17 -3.56 -17.79
CA GLY A 255 19.97 -4.79 -17.64
C GLY A 255 19.79 -5.78 -18.78
N TYR A 256 19.94 -7.05 -18.47
CA TYR A 256 19.94 -8.14 -19.46
C TYR A 256 19.05 -9.28 -18.96
N ALA A 257 18.21 -9.82 -19.85
CA ALA A 257 17.50 -11.06 -19.57
C ALA A 257 18.40 -12.24 -19.90
N ILE A 258 18.59 -13.13 -18.93
CA ILE A 258 19.33 -14.38 -19.11
C ILE A 258 18.44 -15.57 -18.76
N ASN A 259 18.82 -16.77 -19.19
CA ASN A 259 18.09 -17.98 -18.90
C ASN A 259 16.59 -17.91 -19.20
N VAL A 260 16.23 -17.36 -20.38
CA VAL A 260 14.84 -17.22 -20.83
C VAL A 260 14.30 -18.59 -21.21
N GLN A 261 13.57 -19.22 -20.28
CA GLN A 261 12.98 -20.56 -20.48
C GLN A 261 11.58 -20.48 -21.12
N LEU A 262 10.98 -19.31 -21.16
CA LEU A 262 9.64 -19.10 -21.73
C LEU A 262 9.65 -19.17 -23.26
N ARG A 263 8.56 -19.74 -23.79
CA ARG A 263 8.22 -19.69 -25.22
C ARG A 263 6.74 -19.37 -25.37
N PRO A 264 6.33 -18.71 -26.45
CA PRO A 264 4.91 -18.58 -26.77
C PRO A 264 4.22 -19.96 -26.75
N GLY A 265 3.10 -20.04 -26.02
CA GLY A 265 2.39 -21.30 -25.77
C GLY A 265 2.69 -21.95 -24.42
N THR A 266 3.74 -21.57 -23.72
CA THR A 266 4.04 -22.08 -22.37
C THR A 266 2.97 -21.62 -21.37
N MET A 267 2.57 -22.52 -20.48
CA MET A 267 1.69 -22.16 -19.36
C MET A 267 2.53 -21.70 -18.18
N THR A 268 2.21 -20.54 -17.63
CA THR A 268 2.80 -20.06 -16.38
C THR A 268 1.89 -20.39 -15.21
N ALA A 269 2.49 -20.66 -14.05
CA ALA A 269 1.80 -20.75 -12.77
C ALA A 269 2.17 -19.52 -11.92
N ALA A 270 1.25 -19.09 -11.06
CA ALA A 270 1.57 -18.11 -10.03
C ALA A 270 2.56 -18.77 -9.04
N PHE A 271 3.64 -18.07 -8.71
CA PHE A 271 4.69 -18.56 -7.79
C PHE A 271 5.32 -19.91 -8.21
N PRO A 272 5.85 -20.03 -9.42
CA PRO A 272 6.51 -21.24 -9.85
C PRO A 272 7.79 -21.51 -9.05
N ILE A 273 8.13 -22.79 -8.86
CA ILE A 273 9.38 -23.20 -8.20
C ILE A 273 10.61 -22.73 -9.00
N THR A 274 10.47 -22.66 -10.33
CA THR A 274 11.52 -22.19 -11.24
C THR A 274 11.13 -20.81 -11.78
N PRO A 275 12.06 -19.82 -11.78
CA PRO A 275 11.79 -18.51 -12.34
C PRO A 275 11.52 -18.61 -13.85
N ALA A 276 10.68 -17.73 -14.37
CA ALA A 276 10.38 -17.64 -15.80
C ALA A 276 11.59 -17.21 -16.63
N LEU A 277 12.35 -16.29 -16.08
CA LEU A 277 13.64 -15.83 -16.57
C LEU A 277 14.44 -15.22 -15.41
N THR A 278 15.73 -15.09 -15.61
CA THR A 278 16.62 -14.39 -14.68
C THR A 278 17.01 -13.06 -15.31
N PHE A 279 16.88 -11.99 -14.55
CA PHE A 279 17.24 -10.63 -14.98
C PHE A 279 18.49 -10.19 -14.22
N VAL A 280 19.50 -9.70 -14.95
CA VAL A 280 20.76 -9.19 -14.40
C VAL A 280 20.78 -7.69 -14.64
N GLU A 281 20.89 -6.91 -13.60
CA GLU A 281 20.95 -5.45 -13.70
C GLU A 281 22.28 -4.99 -14.33
N GLU A 282 22.25 -3.86 -15.02
CA GLU A 282 23.43 -3.27 -15.61
C GLU A 282 24.38 -2.72 -14.55
N GLU A 283 23.82 -2.22 -13.46
CA GLU A 283 24.60 -1.72 -12.33
C GLU A 283 25.42 -2.86 -11.70
N PHE A 284 26.65 -2.54 -11.37
CA PHE A 284 27.54 -3.50 -10.74
C PHE A 284 28.15 -2.92 -9.47
N GLN A 285 28.47 -3.80 -8.55
CA GLN A 285 29.24 -3.47 -7.37
C GLN A 285 30.56 -4.25 -7.40
N VAL A 286 31.59 -3.65 -6.83
CA VAL A 286 32.88 -4.29 -6.67
C VAL A 286 33.06 -4.62 -5.20
N ILE A 287 33.18 -5.90 -4.89
CA ILE A 287 33.51 -6.37 -3.54
C ILE A 287 34.99 -6.72 -3.52
N ALA A 288 35.73 -6.09 -2.62
CA ALA A 288 37.11 -6.39 -2.33
C ALA A 288 37.19 -7.10 -0.97
N LEU A 289 37.85 -8.27 -0.94
CA LEU A 289 38.05 -9.06 0.28
C LEU A 289 39.41 -8.72 0.87
N PHE A 290 39.40 -8.09 2.04
CA PHE A 290 40.58 -7.74 2.79
C PHE A 290 40.81 -8.69 3.95
N GLY A 291 42.07 -8.93 4.29
CA GLY A 291 42.43 -9.63 5.53
C GLY A 291 42.01 -8.85 6.77
N GLN A 292 41.77 -9.54 7.87
CA GLN A 292 41.30 -8.89 9.11
C GLN A 292 42.21 -7.73 9.59
N ASN A 293 43.52 -7.85 9.38
CA ASN A 293 44.51 -6.86 9.76
C ASN A 293 44.50 -5.61 8.86
N GLU A 294 44.09 -5.76 7.62
CA GLU A 294 44.02 -4.67 6.61
C GLU A 294 42.73 -3.88 6.67
N LEU A 295 41.66 -4.56 7.08
CA LEU A 295 40.32 -3.96 7.19
C LEU A 295 40.26 -2.80 8.19
N HIS A 296 41.18 -2.78 9.13
CA HIS A 296 41.26 -1.76 10.20
C HIS A 296 41.45 -0.33 9.67
N GLN A 297 41.96 -0.18 8.45
CA GLN A 297 42.27 1.13 7.85
C GLN A 297 41.30 1.51 6.72
N VAL A 298 40.37 0.63 6.40
CA VAL A 298 39.35 0.88 5.39
C VAL A 298 38.12 1.45 6.08
N ALA A 299 37.66 2.61 5.61
CA ALA A 299 36.46 3.26 6.10
C ALA A 299 35.54 3.68 4.96
N PRO A 300 34.22 3.71 5.17
CA PRO A 300 33.30 4.28 4.20
C PRO A 300 33.72 5.70 3.80
N GLY A 301 33.65 6.00 2.51
CA GLY A 301 34.10 7.29 1.94
C GLY A 301 35.59 7.32 1.52
N ASN A 302 36.41 6.32 1.83
CA ASN A 302 37.77 6.26 1.36
C ASN A 302 37.83 6.10 -0.16
N LEU A 303 38.80 6.76 -0.82
CA LEU A 303 39.08 6.55 -2.22
C LEU A 303 39.77 5.22 -2.44
N ALA A 304 39.34 4.49 -3.44
CA ALA A 304 39.93 3.22 -3.85
C ALA A 304 40.30 3.25 -5.33
N GLU A 305 41.39 2.61 -5.68
CA GLU A 305 41.84 2.38 -7.05
C GLU A 305 41.68 0.90 -7.38
N ILE A 306 40.96 0.60 -8.44
CA ILE A 306 40.64 -0.76 -8.86
C ILE A 306 41.25 -1.01 -10.23
N THR A 307 41.98 -2.10 -10.36
CA THR A 307 42.47 -2.60 -11.66
C THR A 307 41.82 -3.93 -11.98
N LEU A 308 41.18 -4.05 -13.13
CA LEU A 308 40.53 -5.28 -13.56
C LEU A 308 41.37 -6.00 -14.62
N ARG A 309 41.46 -7.31 -14.52
CA ARG A 309 42.16 -8.15 -15.50
C ARG A 309 41.53 -8.09 -16.89
N THR A 310 40.25 -7.73 -16.98
CA THR A 310 39.52 -7.56 -18.24
C THR A 310 39.90 -6.28 -18.97
N HIS A 311 40.48 -5.28 -18.26
CA HIS A 311 40.90 -3.99 -18.80
C HIS A 311 42.30 -3.67 -18.30
N PRO A 312 43.33 -4.36 -18.86
CA PRO A 312 44.71 -4.21 -18.40
C PRO A 312 45.22 -2.78 -18.72
N GLY A 313 45.79 -2.15 -17.69
CA GLY A 313 46.34 -0.78 -17.80
C GLY A 313 45.35 0.34 -17.48
N GLU A 314 44.07 0.05 -17.25
CA GLU A 314 43.08 1.01 -16.81
C GLU A 314 42.91 0.98 -15.29
N VAL A 315 42.99 2.15 -14.65
CA VAL A 315 42.77 2.31 -13.22
C VAL A 315 41.42 2.98 -13.01
N LEU A 316 40.47 2.24 -12.47
CA LEU A 316 39.14 2.75 -12.11
C LEU A 316 39.19 3.38 -10.73
N LYS A 317 38.74 4.62 -10.62
CA LYS A 317 38.57 5.30 -9.32
C LYS A 317 37.22 4.96 -8.75
N ALA A 318 37.20 4.55 -7.50
CA ALA A 318 36.00 4.20 -6.75
C ALA A 318 36.04 4.80 -5.34
N THR A 319 34.96 4.75 -4.65
CA THR A 319 34.84 5.08 -3.23
C THR A 319 34.30 3.89 -2.47
N VAL A 320 34.79 3.69 -1.24
CA VAL A 320 34.24 2.67 -0.35
C VAL A 320 32.86 3.13 0.10
N ASP A 321 31.83 2.37 -0.27
CA ASP A 321 30.45 2.63 0.12
C ASP A 321 30.16 2.12 1.53
N SER A 322 30.48 0.87 1.79
CA SER A 322 30.21 0.22 3.07
C SER A 322 31.20 -0.92 3.35
N ILE A 323 31.26 -1.34 4.59
CA ILE A 323 32.05 -2.49 5.05
C ILE A 323 31.10 -3.61 5.48
N ILE A 324 31.27 -4.79 4.91
CA ILE A 324 30.53 -5.99 5.27
C ILE A 324 31.34 -6.77 6.32
N TRP A 325 30.91 -6.73 7.57
CA TRP A 325 31.62 -7.34 8.70
C TRP A 325 31.42 -8.86 8.83
N ALA A 326 30.38 -9.39 8.19
CA ALA A 326 30.08 -10.82 8.22
C ALA A 326 29.45 -11.25 6.89
N GLN A 327 29.95 -12.36 6.35
CA GLN A 327 29.37 -13.02 5.19
C GLN A 327 28.70 -14.31 5.62
N GLY A 328 27.41 -14.48 5.29
CA GLY A 328 26.73 -15.77 5.38
C GLY A 328 27.23 -16.73 4.30
N GLN A 329 27.33 -18.03 4.60
CA GLN A 329 27.63 -19.03 3.58
C GLN A 329 26.58 -18.95 2.47
N GLY A 330 27.02 -18.69 1.22
CA GLY A 330 26.16 -18.59 0.04
C GLY A 330 25.89 -17.17 -0.50
N GLN A 331 26.33 -16.11 0.18
CA GLN A 331 26.17 -14.74 -0.34
C GLN A 331 27.22 -14.37 -1.42
N VAL A 332 28.34 -15.04 -1.44
CA VAL A 332 29.31 -14.98 -2.54
C VAL A 332 29.65 -16.43 -2.92
N ALA A 333 29.15 -16.86 -4.07
CA ALA A 333 29.51 -18.17 -4.58
C ALA A 333 31.03 -18.22 -4.82
N MET A 334 31.68 -19.18 -4.19
CA MET A 334 33.10 -19.49 -4.46
C MET A 334 33.29 -20.08 -5.86
#